data_5538f3231777f6b67ae4f141d3f491f8
#
_entry.id   5538f3231777f6b67ae4f141d3f491f8
#
_cell.length_a   1.000
_cell.length_b   1.000
_cell.length_c   1.000
_cell.angle_alpha   90.00
_cell.angle_beta   90.00
_cell.angle_gamma   90.00
#
_symmetry.space_group_name_H-M   'P 1'
#
loop_
_entity.id
_entity.type
_entity.pdbx_description
1 polymer ?
#
loop_
_entity_poly.entity_id
_entity_poly.type
_entity_poly.pdbx_seq_one_letter_code
_entity_poly.pdbx_strand_id
1 'polypeptide(L)'
;MKKVILHSDMNACYASIEQKLNPKLNGIPMAVAGNPKNRNGIILAKSQEAKEAGVKTGEALWQAFAKCPDLTIVPPHYDEYLKHSKLARKIYYEYTNQVEPFGLDECFLDVTGSTHLFGTGEEIANKIRERMKKEVGITVSVGVSFCKIFAKLGSDMKKPDAVTIIGEDNFKEIVWPLPVREMVGVGIATERKLNGIGIFTLGELAHTDPDLIRNLLGINGVYLWEYANGLDIRPVHDRDHKEQVKTIGNSSTCRKDLVNNREVFNVLQELSFSVSRRLRQAGLEACGVEIFVRNNELQSYNFQKPIKLASQSSIVLAREG
;
A
#
# COMPACT_ATOMS: atom_id res chain seq x y z
N MET A 1 6.79 -23.35 -19.05
CA MET A 1 5.74 -22.37 -19.37
C MET A 1 6.21 -21.02 -18.84
N LYS A 2 6.18 -19.95 -19.66
CA LYS A 2 6.58 -18.62 -19.19
C LYS A 2 5.57 -18.13 -18.14
N LYS A 3 6.06 -17.55 -17.03
CA LYS A 3 5.18 -16.97 -16.00
C LYS A 3 4.40 -15.80 -16.55
N VAL A 4 3.14 -15.68 -16.13
CA VAL A 4 2.26 -14.57 -16.46
C VAL A 4 1.63 -14.07 -15.17
N ILE A 5 2.22 -12.99 -14.64
CA ILE A 5 1.80 -12.33 -13.39
C ILE A 5 1.10 -11.02 -13.75
N LEU A 6 -0.08 -10.81 -13.20
CA LEU A 6 -0.78 -9.56 -13.26
C LEU A 6 -0.70 -8.84 -11.91
N HIS A 7 -0.65 -7.51 -11.96
CA HIS A 7 -0.93 -6.66 -10.81
C HIS A 7 -2.05 -5.71 -11.16
N SER A 8 -3.18 -5.82 -10.45
CA SER A 8 -4.35 -4.97 -10.63
C SER A 8 -4.46 -3.97 -9.51
N ASP A 9 -4.61 -2.68 -9.85
CA ASP A 9 -4.64 -1.52 -8.94
C ASP A 9 -5.88 -0.67 -9.21
N MET A 10 -6.75 -0.48 -8.21
CA MET A 10 -7.97 0.33 -8.34
C MET A 10 -7.61 1.81 -8.38
N ASN A 11 -7.99 2.48 -9.47
CA ASN A 11 -7.64 3.88 -9.69
C ASN A 11 -8.31 4.80 -8.66
N ALA A 12 -7.50 5.55 -7.90
CA ALA A 12 -7.95 6.48 -6.86
C ALA A 12 -9.02 5.84 -5.94
N CYS A 13 -8.83 4.61 -5.50
CA CYS A 13 -9.81 3.70 -4.93
C CYS A 13 -10.83 4.38 -4.01
N TYR A 14 -10.39 5.00 -2.91
CA TYR A 14 -11.31 5.62 -1.96
C TYR A 14 -12.08 6.78 -2.58
N ALA A 15 -11.42 7.64 -3.35
CA ALA A 15 -12.08 8.77 -4.00
C ALA A 15 -13.12 8.28 -5.04
N SER A 16 -12.79 7.28 -5.84
CA SER A 16 -13.70 6.68 -6.82
C SER A 16 -14.92 6.04 -6.16
N ILE A 17 -14.74 5.38 -5.00
CA ILE A 17 -15.85 4.81 -4.23
C ILE A 17 -16.75 5.92 -3.69
N GLU A 18 -16.18 6.99 -3.11
CA GLU A 18 -16.98 8.13 -2.61
C GLU A 18 -17.75 8.83 -3.74
N GLN A 19 -17.14 9.02 -4.91
CA GLN A 19 -17.80 9.57 -6.09
C GLN A 19 -18.95 8.67 -6.59
N LYS A 20 -18.79 7.35 -6.51
CA LYS A 20 -19.84 6.39 -6.83
C LYS A 20 -20.99 6.45 -5.82
N LEU A 21 -20.70 6.59 -4.52
CA LEU A 21 -21.71 6.72 -3.46
C LEU A 21 -22.44 8.06 -3.50
N ASN A 22 -21.74 9.12 -3.89
CA ASN A 22 -22.28 10.46 -4.02
C ASN A 22 -21.89 11.09 -5.37
N PRO A 23 -22.72 10.94 -6.42
CA PRO A 23 -22.43 11.49 -7.75
C PRO A 23 -22.19 12.99 -7.82
N LYS A 24 -22.60 13.77 -6.80
CA LYS A 24 -22.31 15.21 -6.73
C LYS A 24 -20.81 15.52 -6.57
N LEU A 25 -20.01 14.54 -6.21
CA LEU A 25 -18.56 14.65 -6.09
C LEU A 25 -17.83 14.46 -7.43
N ASN A 26 -18.53 14.06 -8.50
CA ASN A 26 -17.94 13.91 -9.81
C ASN A 26 -17.64 15.28 -10.44
N GLY A 27 -16.46 15.39 -11.04
CA GLY A 27 -16.03 16.59 -11.76
C GLY A 27 -15.64 17.76 -10.86
N ILE A 28 -15.52 17.55 -9.54
CA ILE A 28 -15.04 18.57 -8.60
C ILE A 28 -13.78 18.10 -7.89
N PRO A 29 -12.89 19.03 -7.47
CA PRO A 29 -11.76 18.69 -6.63
C PRO A 29 -12.25 18.14 -5.29
N MET A 30 -12.00 16.84 -5.02
CA MET A 30 -12.36 16.22 -3.76
C MET A 30 -11.23 15.34 -3.25
N ALA A 31 -11.17 15.18 -1.94
CA ALA A 31 -10.25 14.25 -1.30
C ALA A 31 -10.90 13.53 -0.11
N VAL A 32 -10.54 12.27 0.06
CA VAL A 32 -10.87 11.51 1.27
C VAL A 32 -9.80 11.80 2.30
N ALA A 33 -10.20 12.29 3.46
CA ALA A 33 -9.27 12.67 4.53
C ALA A 33 -9.92 12.59 5.91
N GLY A 34 -9.10 12.62 6.96
CA GLY A 34 -9.56 12.76 8.33
C GLY A 34 -10.23 14.13 8.58
N ASN A 35 -10.85 14.28 9.75
CA ASN A 35 -11.56 15.51 10.10
C ASN A 35 -10.59 16.72 10.13
N PRO A 36 -10.86 17.80 9.39
CA PRO A 36 -10.03 19.03 9.38
C PRO A 36 -9.81 19.66 10.76
N LYS A 37 -10.74 19.47 11.68
CA LYS A 37 -10.66 20.00 13.06
C LYS A 37 -9.72 19.19 13.96
N ASN A 38 -9.24 18.05 13.51
CA ASN A 38 -8.31 17.20 14.22
C ASN A 38 -6.89 17.38 13.67
N ARG A 39 -5.87 17.26 14.53
CA ARG A 39 -4.44 17.38 14.16
C ARG A 39 -3.96 16.33 13.15
N ASN A 40 -4.72 15.26 12.93
CA ASN A 40 -4.37 14.07 12.15
C ASN A 40 -5.01 14.03 10.75
N GLY A 41 -5.53 15.14 10.27
CA GLY A 41 -6.12 15.22 8.93
C GLY A 41 -5.04 15.17 7.84
N ILE A 42 -4.88 14.02 7.18
CA ILE A 42 -4.05 13.85 5.99
C ILE A 42 -4.90 13.39 4.81
N ILE A 43 -4.46 13.69 3.60
CA ILE A 43 -5.08 13.20 2.36
C ILE A 43 -4.82 11.70 2.21
N LEU A 44 -5.88 10.88 2.21
CA LEU A 44 -5.79 9.43 1.99
C LEU A 44 -5.91 9.08 0.51
N ALA A 45 -6.87 9.71 -0.19
CA ALA A 45 -7.05 9.60 -1.63
C ALA A 45 -7.64 10.89 -2.18
N LYS A 46 -7.58 11.09 -3.49
CA LYS A 46 -8.03 12.31 -4.14
C LYS A 46 -8.62 12.02 -5.52
N SER A 47 -9.54 12.89 -5.97
CA SER A 47 -10.05 12.87 -7.34
C SER A 47 -8.98 13.32 -8.36
N GLN A 48 -9.27 13.11 -9.63
CA GLN A 48 -8.37 13.52 -10.71
C GLN A 48 -8.22 15.06 -10.74
N GLU A 49 -9.30 15.79 -10.52
CA GLU A 49 -9.32 17.26 -10.47
C GLU A 49 -8.43 17.78 -9.33
N ALA A 50 -8.50 17.15 -8.14
CA ALA A 50 -7.62 17.52 -7.02
C ALA A 50 -6.14 17.16 -7.32
N LYS A 51 -5.90 16.05 -8.05
CA LYS A 51 -4.55 15.68 -8.49
C LYS A 51 -3.98 16.70 -9.47
N GLU A 52 -4.77 17.17 -10.42
CA GLU A 52 -4.39 18.22 -11.38
C GLU A 52 -4.10 19.57 -10.72
N ALA A 53 -4.81 19.90 -9.62
CA ALA A 53 -4.53 21.03 -8.76
C ALA A 53 -3.26 20.84 -7.89
N GLY A 54 -2.55 19.71 -8.00
CA GLY A 54 -1.29 19.43 -7.31
C GLY A 54 -1.42 18.87 -5.89
N VAL A 55 -2.63 18.48 -5.46
CA VAL A 55 -2.86 17.80 -4.16
C VAL A 55 -2.17 16.44 -4.16
N LYS A 56 -1.48 16.09 -3.06
CA LYS A 56 -0.73 14.84 -2.92
C LYS A 56 -1.31 13.96 -1.81
N THR A 57 -1.31 12.65 -2.02
CA THR A 57 -1.63 11.67 -0.96
C THR A 57 -0.57 11.73 0.13
N GLY A 58 -1.01 11.66 1.39
CA GLY A 58 -0.13 11.73 2.57
C GLY A 58 0.20 13.16 3.04
N GLU A 59 -0.17 14.21 2.28
CA GLU A 59 0.06 15.59 2.74
C GLU A 59 -1.01 16.04 3.75
N ALA A 60 -0.66 17.02 4.57
CA ALA A 60 -1.56 17.61 5.53
C ALA A 60 -2.65 18.45 4.82
N LEU A 61 -3.84 18.53 5.41
CA LEU A 61 -4.97 19.26 4.84
C LEU A 61 -4.66 20.74 4.53
N TRP A 62 -3.90 21.41 5.40
CA TRP A 62 -3.53 22.82 5.17
C TRP A 62 -2.66 23.00 3.92
N GLN A 63 -1.78 22.01 3.60
CA GLN A 63 -0.98 22.02 2.37
C GLN A 63 -1.86 21.80 1.14
N ALA A 64 -2.83 20.89 1.25
CA ALA A 64 -3.79 20.61 0.19
C ALA A 64 -4.66 21.84 -0.11
N PHE A 65 -5.21 22.51 0.90
CA PHE A 65 -5.99 23.73 0.74
C PHE A 65 -5.19 24.92 0.18
N ALA A 66 -3.89 25.00 0.50
CA ALA A 66 -3.02 26.02 -0.09
C ALA A 66 -2.87 25.87 -1.62
N LYS A 67 -3.01 24.63 -2.14
CA LYS A 67 -2.94 24.33 -3.58
C LYS A 67 -4.31 24.36 -4.25
N CYS A 68 -5.34 23.92 -3.54
CA CYS A 68 -6.71 23.80 -4.02
C CYS A 68 -7.67 24.34 -2.95
N PRO A 69 -7.95 25.66 -2.94
CA PRO A 69 -8.82 26.29 -1.93
C PRO A 69 -10.25 25.72 -1.91
N ASP A 70 -10.76 25.31 -3.08
CA ASP A 70 -12.11 24.75 -3.24
C ASP A 70 -12.19 23.23 -3.01
N LEU A 71 -11.14 22.64 -2.44
CA LEU A 71 -11.08 21.21 -2.19
C LEU A 71 -12.16 20.72 -1.25
N THR A 72 -13.01 19.82 -1.72
CA THR A 72 -14.06 19.20 -0.91
C THR A 72 -13.50 18.01 -0.14
N ILE A 73 -13.60 18.03 1.20
CA ILE A 73 -13.13 16.93 2.05
C ILE A 73 -14.29 16.00 2.40
N VAL A 74 -14.07 14.71 2.19
CA VAL A 74 -15.01 13.62 2.52
C VAL A 74 -14.38 12.71 3.58
N PRO A 75 -15.07 12.37 4.67
CA PRO A 75 -14.58 11.40 5.64
C PRO A 75 -14.51 10.00 5.02
N PRO A 76 -13.56 9.13 5.45
CA PRO A 76 -13.45 7.78 4.90
C PRO A 76 -14.56 6.84 5.37
N HIS A 77 -15.14 6.07 4.44
CA HIS A 77 -16.10 5.00 4.69
C HIS A 77 -15.45 3.61 4.48
N TYR A 78 -14.61 3.19 5.43
CA TYR A 78 -13.81 1.97 5.32
C TYR A 78 -14.62 0.69 5.05
N ASP A 79 -15.84 0.59 5.55
CA ASP A 79 -16.71 -0.57 5.31
C ASP A 79 -17.07 -0.70 3.81
N GLU A 80 -17.32 0.43 3.14
CA GLU A 80 -17.57 0.44 1.69
C GLU A 80 -16.29 0.11 0.92
N TYR A 81 -15.11 0.57 1.37
CA TYR A 81 -13.83 0.23 0.72
C TYR A 81 -13.55 -1.27 0.83
N LEU A 82 -13.76 -1.88 2.00
CA LEU A 82 -13.65 -3.32 2.21
C LEU A 82 -14.62 -4.12 1.34
N LYS A 83 -15.86 -3.64 1.19
CA LYS A 83 -16.87 -4.26 0.34
C LYS A 83 -16.46 -4.27 -1.13
N HIS A 84 -15.99 -3.12 -1.66
CA HIS A 84 -15.52 -3.02 -3.04
C HIS A 84 -14.26 -3.85 -3.27
N SER A 85 -13.32 -3.88 -2.32
CA SER A 85 -12.16 -4.76 -2.35
C SER A 85 -12.54 -6.25 -2.45
N LYS A 86 -13.56 -6.69 -1.69
CA LYS A 86 -14.08 -8.06 -1.76
C LYS A 86 -14.76 -8.36 -3.10
N LEU A 87 -15.49 -7.39 -3.67
CA LEU A 87 -16.11 -7.54 -5.00
C LEU A 87 -15.05 -7.71 -6.09
N ALA A 88 -14.00 -6.88 -6.07
CA ALA A 88 -12.89 -7.01 -7.01
C ALA A 88 -12.23 -8.40 -6.92
N ARG A 89 -11.91 -8.85 -5.71
CA ARG A 89 -11.30 -10.17 -5.52
C ARG A 89 -12.18 -11.32 -5.99
N LYS A 90 -13.52 -11.20 -5.91
CA LYS A 90 -14.42 -12.21 -6.51
C LYS A 90 -14.20 -12.32 -8.01
N ILE A 91 -14.06 -11.19 -8.72
CA ILE A 91 -13.76 -11.19 -10.16
C ILE A 91 -12.41 -11.86 -10.43
N TYR A 92 -11.38 -11.54 -9.64
CA TYR A 92 -10.04 -12.11 -9.83
C TYR A 92 -10.00 -13.62 -9.61
N TYR A 93 -10.71 -14.14 -8.61
CA TYR A 93 -10.79 -15.57 -8.34
C TYR A 93 -11.47 -16.40 -9.45
N GLU A 94 -12.19 -15.79 -10.37
CA GLU A 94 -12.74 -16.51 -11.53
C GLU A 94 -11.65 -16.83 -12.57
N TYR A 95 -10.52 -16.11 -12.54
CA TYR A 95 -9.41 -16.35 -13.47
C TYR A 95 -8.31 -17.25 -12.88
N THR A 96 -8.10 -17.20 -11.58
CA THR A 96 -7.07 -18.00 -10.88
C THR A 96 -7.35 -18.08 -9.38
N ASN A 97 -6.90 -19.15 -8.72
CA ASN A 97 -6.90 -19.23 -7.26
C ASN A 97 -5.66 -18.56 -6.63
N GLN A 98 -4.63 -18.25 -7.43
CA GLN A 98 -3.42 -17.56 -6.99
C GLN A 98 -3.66 -16.05 -7.07
N VAL A 99 -4.35 -15.50 -6.06
CA VAL A 99 -4.65 -14.08 -5.89
C VAL A 99 -4.15 -13.63 -4.54
N GLU A 100 -3.10 -12.83 -4.55
CA GLU A 100 -2.46 -12.29 -3.36
C GLU A 100 -2.83 -10.81 -3.19
N PRO A 101 -3.58 -10.44 -2.13
CA PRO A 101 -3.86 -9.04 -1.84
C PRO A 101 -2.58 -8.27 -1.50
N PHE A 102 -2.47 -7.05 -2.04
CA PHE A 102 -1.44 -6.09 -1.70
C PHE A 102 -2.09 -4.77 -1.25
N GLY A 103 -2.64 -4.77 -0.03
CA GLY A 103 -3.51 -3.70 0.46
C GLY A 103 -5.00 -3.97 0.23
N LEU A 104 -5.81 -2.90 0.22
CA LEU A 104 -7.26 -2.97 -0.01
C LEU A 104 -7.63 -2.93 -1.49
N ASP A 105 -6.84 -2.25 -2.28
CA ASP A 105 -7.11 -1.83 -3.65
C ASP A 105 -6.22 -2.52 -4.69
N GLU A 106 -5.22 -3.25 -4.25
CA GLU A 106 -4.25 -3.91 -5.12
C GLU A 106 -4.25 -5.43 -4.92
N CYS A 107 -4.02 -6.17 -6.02
CA CYS A 107 -3.84 -7.63 -5.99
C CYS A 107 -2.82 -8.07 -7.04
N PHE A 108 -1.97 -9.03 -6.67
CA PHE A 108 -1.23 -9.84 -7.62
C PHE A 108 -2.05 -11.07 -8.01
N LEU A 109 -1.98 -11.45 -9.29
CA LEU A 109 -2.60 -12.66 -9.82
C LEU A 109 -1.55 -13.46 -10.62
N ASP A 110 -1.37 -14.73 -10.34
CA ASP A 110 -0.65 -15.63 -11.24
C ASP A 110 -1.67 -16.35 -12.14
N VAL A 111 -1.70 -15.97 -13.40
CA VAL A 111 -2.59 -16.55 -14.40
C VAL A 111 -1.89 -17.51 -15.35
N THR A 112 -0.64 -17.90 -15.05
CA THR A 112 0.17 -18.78 -15.87
C THR A 112 -0.58 -20.05 -16.28
N GLY A 113 -1.21 -20.70 -15.29
CA GLY A 113 -1.99 -21.93 -15.51
C GLY A 113 -3.34 -21.73 -16.19
N SER A 114 -3.81 -20.47 -16.30
CA SER A 114 -5.16 -20.15 -16.80
C SER A 114 -5.16 -19.57 -18.23
N THR A 115 -3.99 -19.32 -18.79
CA THR A 115 -3.87 -18.71 -20.14
C THR A 115 -4.52 -19.55 -21.24
N HIS A 116 -4.55 -20.86 -21.12
CA HIS A 116 -5.19 -21.75 -22.08
C HIS A 116 -6.73 -21.67 -22.04
N LEU A 117 -7.32 -21.19 -20.95
CA LEU A 117 -8.78 -21.02 -20.77
C LEU A 117 -9.24 -19.61 -21.13
N PHE A 118 -8.47 -18.60 -20.73
CA PHE A 118 -8.92 -17.21 -20.78
C PHE A 118 -8.17 -16.34 -21.78
N GLY A 119 -7.11 -16.86 -22.41
CA GLY A 119 -6.27 -16.14 -23.37
C GLY A 119 -4.98 -15.61 -22.75
N THR A 120 -4.29 -14.75 -23.49
CA THR A 120 -3.01 -14.15 -23.06
C THR A 120 -3.16 -13.31 -21.79
N GLY A 121 -2.05 -13.00 -21.12
CA GLY A 121 -2.05 -12.11 -19.95
C GLY A 121 -2.69 -10.74 -20.25
N GLU A 122 -2.48 -10.20 -21.45
CA GLU A 122 -3.09 -8.95 -21.92
C GLU A 122 -4.61 -9.07 -22.07
N GLU A 123 -5.09 -10.16 -22.69
CA GLU A 123 -6.52 -10.40 -22.85
C GLU A 123 -7.22 -10.57 -21.49
N ILE A 124 -6.59 -11.30 -20.55
CA ILE A 124 -7.10 -11.47 -19.19
C ILE A 124 -7.14 -10.10 -18.48
N ALA A 125 -6.09 -9.30 -18.57
CA ALA A 125 -6.03 -7.96 -17.96
C ALA A 125 -7.13 -7.05 -18.50
N ASN A 126 -7.37 -7.05 -19.80
CA ASN A 126 -8.46 -6.27 -20.42
C ASN A 126 -9.85 -6.76 -20.00
N LYS A 127 -10.08 -8.08 -19.93
CA LYS A 127 -11.32 -8.65 -19.40
C LYS A 127 -11.57 -8.22 -17.94
N ILE A 128 -10.55 -8.25 -17.10
CA ILE A 128 -10.63 -7.78 -15.71
C ILE A 128 -11.01 -6.30 -15.67
N ARG A 129 -10.35 -5.44 -16.45
CA ARG A 129 -10.66 -4.00 -16.50
C ARG A 129 -12.12 -3.74 -16.85
N GLU A 130 -12.62 -4.36 -17.94
CA GLU A 130 -14.01 -4.18 -18.38
C GLU A 130 -15.01 -4.68 -17.33
N ARG A 131 -14.73 -5.80 -16.68
CA ARG A 131 -15.58 -6.34 -15.61
C ARG A 131 -15.56 -5.44 -14.38
N MET A 132 -14.40 -4.92 -13.98
CA MET A 132 -14.31 -3.97 -12.88
C MET A 132 -15.17 -2.73 -13.12
N LYS A 133 -15.12 -2.15 -14.31
CA LYS A 133 -16.00 -1.02 -14.68
C LYS A 133 -17.47 -1.40 -14.61
N LYS A 134 -17.86 -2.54 -15.21
CA LYS A 134 -19.25 -2.93 -15.34
C LYS A 134 -19.85 -3.42 -14.02
N GLU A 135 -19.14 -4.26 -13.28
CA GLU A 135 -19.67 -4.95 -12.10
C GLU A 135 -19.36 -4.23 -10.78
N VAL A 136 -18.19 -3.60 -10.68
CA VAL A 136 -17.76 -2.87 -9.47
C VAL A 136 -17.94 -1.35 -9.61
N GLY A 137 -17.98 -0.84 -10.85
CA GLY A 137 -18.13 0.60 -11.13
C GLY A 137 -16.87 1.41 -10.84
N ILE A 138 -15.70 0.78 -10.84
CA ILE A 138 -14.39 1.40 -10.58
C ILE A 138 -13.42 0.93 -11.64
N THR A 139 -12.59 1.85 -12.15
CA THR A 139 -11.53 1.50 -13.09
C THR A 139 -10.31 0.93 -12.38
N VAL A 140 -9.57 0.07 -13.08
CA VAL A 140 -8.29 -0.46 -12.61
C VAL A 140 -7.21 -0.27 -13.67
N SER A 141 -5.97 -0.08 -13.23
CA SER A 141 -4.80 -0.20 -14.09
C SER A 141 -4.11 -1.53 -13.81
N VAL A 142 -3.73 -2.24 -14.87
CA VAL A 142 -3.19 -3.59 -14.75
C VAL A 142 -1.81 -3.65 -15.39
N GLY A 143 -0.81 -4.07 -14.62
CA GLY A 143 0.49 -4.45 -15.14
C GLY A 143 0.53 -5.96 -15.41
N VAL A 144 1.08 -6.35 -16.55
CA VAL A 144 1.28 -7.74 -16.96
C VAL A 144 2.77 -7.98 -17.13
N SER A 145 3.32 -8.97 -16.42
CA SER A 145 4.74 -9.28 -16.50
C SER A 145 5.04 -10.75 -16.17
N PHE A 146 6.33 -11.10 -16.23
CA PHE A 146 6.84 -12.42 -15.83
C PHE A 146 7.22 -12.50 -14.35
N CYS A 147 7.20 -11.37 -13.62
CA CYS A 147 7.50 -11.28 -12.18
C CYS A 147 6.62 -10.23 -11.49
N LYS A 148 6.49 -10.36 -10.17
CA LYS A 148 5.63 -9.46 -9.36
C LYS A 148 6.07 -8.01 -9.41
N ILE A 149 7.37 -7.76 -9.32
CA ILE A 149 7.87 -6.40 -9.22
C ILE A 149 7.60 -5.59 -10.49
N PHE A 150 7.75 -6.19 -11.67
CA PHE A 150 7.46 -5.50 -12.93
C PHE A 150 5.97 -5.44 -13.23
N ALA A 151 5.18 -6.41 -12.78
CA ALA A 151 3.72 -6.31 -12.84
C ALA A 151 3.23 -5.10 -12.01
N LYS A 152 3.75 -4.91 -10.79
CA LYS A 152 3.43 -3.73 -9.96
C LYS A 152 3.88 -2.44 -10.63
N LEU A 153 5.10 -2.38 -11.10
CA LEU A 153 5.63 -1.21 -11.80
C LEU A 153 4.76 -0.84 -13.02
N GLY A 154 4.39 -1.84 -13.84
CA GLY A 154 3.55 -1.66 -15.02
C GLY A 154 2.16 -1.08 -14.69
N SER A 155 1.54 -1.48 -13.56
CA SER A 155 0.25 -0.93 -13.14
C SER A 155 0.30 0.54 -12.76
N ASP A 156 1.48 1.05 -12.37
CA ASP A 156 1.68 2.46 -11.99
C ASP A 156 2.04 3.37 -13.18
N MET A 157 2.61 2.81 -14.26
CA MET A 157 3.12 3.60 -15.40
C MET A 157 2.03 4.33 -16.19
N LYS A 158 0.89 3.67 -16.38
CA LYS A 158 -0.25 4.24 -17.14
C LYS A 158 -1.50 4.18 -16.27
N LYS A 159 -1.96 5.33 -15.80
CA LYS A 159 -3.18 5.50 -15.01
C LYS A 159 -3.97 6.71 -15.53
N PRO A 160 -5.30 6.66 -15.52
CA PRO A 160 -6.16 5.54 -15.12
C PRO A 160 -6.47 4.56 -16.25
N ASP A 161 -7.07 3.40 -15.89
CA ASP A 161 -7.77 2.50 -16.78
C ASP A 161 -6.94 1.99 -17.97
N ALA A 162 -5.76 1.46 -17.68
CA ALA A 162 -4.80 1.04 -18.70
C ALA A 162 -4.23 -0.36 -18.41
N VAL A 163 -3.67 -0.97 -19.45
CA VAL A 163 -2.82 -2.17 -19.35
C VAL A 163 -1.42 -1.79 -19.79
N THR A 164 -0.43 -2.23 -19.02
CA THR A 164 0.99 -2.10 -19.37
C THR A 164 1.64 -3.47 -19.34
N ILE A 165 2.35 -3.84 -20.42
CA ILE A 165 3.00 -5.14 -20.55
C ILE A 165 4.51 -4.92 -20.45
N ILE A 166 5.14 -5.63 -19.52
CA ILE A 166 6.60 -5.64 -19.34
C ILE A 166 7.06 -7.10 -19.46
N GLY A 167 7.53 -7.49 -20.63
CA GLY A 167 8.01 -8.83 -20.95
C GLY A 167 9.50 -9.01 -20.70
N GLU A 168 9.99 -10.26 -20.77
CA GLU A 168 11.41 -10.59 -20.69
C GLU A 168 12.25 -9.97 -21.82
N ASP A 169 11.63 -9.73 -22.96
CA ASP A 169 12.23 -9.20 -24.18
C ASP A 169 12.35 -7.67 -24.19
N ASN A 170 11.51 -6.95 -23.45
CA ASN A 170 11.44 -5.50 -23.50
C ASN A 170 11.65 -4.78 -22.16
N PHE A 171 11.80 -5.51 -21.03
CA PHE A 171 11.88 -4.86 -19.72
C PHE A 171 13.04 -3.89 -19.60
N LYS A 172 14.18 -4.18 -20.23
CA LYS A 172 15.36 -3.31 -20.20
C LYS A 172 15.07 -1.96 -20.81
N GLU A 173 14.37 -1.94 -21.94
CA GLU A 173 13.99 -0.70 -22.64
C GLU A 173 12.96 0.12 -21.86
N ILE A 174 12.04 -0.58 -21.16
CA ILE A 174 10.93 0.06 -20.44
C ILE A 174 11.35 0.47 -19.01
N VAL A 175 12.05 -0.44 -18.30
CA VAL A 175 12.29 -0.30 -16.85
C VAL A 175 13.61 0.43 -16.58
N TRP A 176 14.68 0.12 -17.28
CA TRP A 176 15.99 0.66 -16.96
C TRP A 176 16.14 2.18 -17.08
N PRO A 177 15.43 2.88 -18.01
CA PRO A 177 15.45 4.35 -18.04
C PRO A 177 14.72 5.03 -16.88
N LEU A 178 13.90 4.29 -16.11
CA LEU A 178 13.12 4.87 -15.04
C LEU A 178 14.01 5.27 -13.85
N PRO A 179 13.65 6.37 -13.14
CA PRO A 179 14.30 6.73 -11.89
C PRO A 179 14.21 5.60 -10.86
N VAL A 180 15.23 5.43 -10.02
CA VAL A 180 15.24 4.41 -8.95
C VAL A 180 14.03 4.53 -8.01
N ARG A 181 13.47 5.74 -7.88
CA ARG A 181 12.32 6.05 -7.06
C ARG A 181 11.05 5.30 -7.46
N GLU A 182 10.92 4.93 -8.74
CA GLU A 182 9.76 4.21 -9.26
C GLU A 182 9.71 2.74 -8.79
N MET A 183 10.84 2.20 -8.33
CA MET A 183 10.88 0.84 -7.81
C MET A 183 10.25 0.75 -6.42
N VAL A 184 9.32 -0.20 -6.26
CA VAL A 184 8.74 -0.54 -4.94
C VAL A 184 9.85 -0.87 -3.94
N GLY A 185 9.80 -0.24 -2.77
CA GLY A 185 10.83 -0.37 -1.74
C GLY A 185 11.88 0.75 -1.77
N VAL A 186 11.90 1.59 -2.80
CA VAL A 186 12.76 2.78 -2.85
C VAL A 186 12.02 4.00 -2.34
N GLY A 187 12.18 4.30 -1.05
CA GLY A 187 11.71 5.52 -0.42
C GLY A 187 12.70 6.69 -0.61
N ILE A 188 12.32 7.91 -0.17
CA ILE A 188 13.17 9.13 -0.25
C ILE A 188 14.58 8.90 0.32
N ALA A 189 14.68 8.18 1.44
CA ALA A 189 15.97 7.92 2.08
C ALA A 189 16.86 6.97 1.24
N THR A 190 16.26 5.94 0.64
CA THR A 190 16.97 4.99 -0.22
C THR A 190 17.40 5.66 -1.53
N GLU A 191 16.50 6.41 -2.17
CA GLU A 191 16.80 7.22 -3.35
C GLU A 191 17.98 8.16 -3.11
N ARG A 192 17.95 8.91 -1.99
CA ARG A 192 19.05 9.82 -1.63
C ARG A 192 20.40 9.10 -1.49
N LYS A 193 20.40 7.90 -0.88
CA LYS A 193 21.63 7.11 -0.73
C LYS A 193 22.15 6.62 -2.08
N LEU A 194 21.28 6.12 -2.95
CA LEU A 194 21.64 5.66 -4.29
C LEU A 194 22.17 6.82 -5.15
N ASN A 195 21.45 7.94 -5.18
CA ASN A 195 21.87 9.14 -5.90
C ASN A 195 23.22 9.69 -5.41
N GLY A 196 23.49 9.56 -4.09
CA GLY A 196 24.76 9.97 -3.47
C GLY A 196 25.99 9.21 -3.96
N ILE A 197 25.79 8.06 -4.60
CA ILE A 197 26.86 7.26 -5.24
C ILE A 197 26.73 7.19 -6.77
N GLY A 198 25.89 8.08 -7.35
CA GLY A 198 25.75 8.22 -8.80
C GLY A 198 24.76 7.24 -9.45
N ILE A 199 23.87 6.61 -8.68
CA ILE A 199 22.83 5.71 -9.19
C ILE A 199 21.49 6.45 -9.18
N PHE A 200 20.99 6.84 -10.35
CA PHE A 200 19.76 7.60 -10.54
C PHE A 200 18.65 6.76 -11.19
N THR A 201 19.04 5.81 -12.04
CA THR A 201 18.12 4.98 -12.81
C THR A 201 18.15 3.51 -12.39
N LEU A 202 17.09 2.78 -12.73
CA LEU A 202 17.01 1.34 -12.49
C LEU A 202 18.06 0.56 -13.31
N GLY A 203 18.42 1.06 -14.48
CA GLY A 203 19.48 0.49 -15.30
C GLY A 203 20.86 0.64 -14.64
N GLU A 204 21.18 1.80 -14.08
CA GLU A 204 22.43 2.01 -13.33
C GLU A 204 22.48 1.10 -12.10
N LEU A 205 21.36 0.97 -11.37
CA LEU A 205 21.24 0.02 -10.24
C LEU A 205 21.50 -1.42 -10.70
N ALA A 206 20.89 -1.83 -11.82
CA ALA A 206 21.03 -3.19 -12.36
C ALA A 206 22.46 -3.56 -12.76
N HIS A 207 23.27 -2.58 -13.20
CA HIS A 207 24.67 -2.78 -13.62
C HIS A 207 25.68 -2.56 -12.49
N THR A 208 25.24 -2.07 -11.33
CA THR A 208 26.14 -1.85 -10.19
C THR A 208 26.51 -3.19 -9.52
N ASP A 209 27.69 -3.25 -8.93
CA ASP A 209 28.13 -4.41 -8.15
C ASP A 209 27.17 -4.64 -6.97
N PRO A 210 26.55 -5.85 -6.87
CA PRO A 210 25.60 -6.15 -5.78
C PRO A 210 26.24 -6.08 -4.39
N ASP A 211 27.55 -6.30 -4.23
CA ASP A 211 28.22 -6.19 -2.94
C ASP A 211 28.34 -4.71 -2.52
N LEU A 212 28.54 -3.78 -3.44
CA LEU A 212 28.48 -2.35 -3.16
C LEU A 212 27.09 -1.95 -2.66
N ILE A 213 26.04 -2.42 -3.32
CA ILE A 213 24.65 -2.15 -2.92
C ILE A 213 24.32 -2.78 -1.56
N ARG A 214 24.81 -3.99 -1.30
CA ARG A 214 24.68 -4.66 0.00
C ARG A 214 25.33 -3.85 1.12
N ASN A 215 26.52 -3.31 0.89
CA ASN A 215 27.23 -2.47 1.87
C ASN A 215 26.48 -1.17 2.15
N LEU A 216 25.83 -0.58 1.14
CA LEU A 216 25.10 0.69 1.26
C LEU A 216 23.71 0.53 1.94
N LEU A 217 22.97 -0.51 1.59
CA LEU A 217 21.53 -0.69 1.91
C LEU A 217 21.21 -1.99 2.66
N GLY A 218 22.22 -2.83 2.93
CA GLY A 218 22.02 -4.15 3.52
C GLY A 218 21.35 -5.13 2.58
N ILE A 219 20.66 -6.13 3.12
CA ILE A 219 19.96 -7.16 2.34
C ILE A 219 18.87 -6.59 1.44
N ASN A 220 18.21 -5.51 1.86
CA ASN A 220 17.20 -4.83 1.04
C ASN A 220 17.79 -4.27 -0.25
N GLY A 221 19.04 -3.82 -0.22
CA GLY A 221 19.76 -3.38 -1.41
C GLY A 221 19.95 -4.51 -2.42
N VAL A 222 20.29 -5.71 -1.94
CA VAL A 222 20.42 -6.90 -2.81
C VAL A 222 19.09 -7.21 -3.50
N TYR A 223 17.96 -7.18 -2.75
CA TYR A 223 16.65 -7.37 -3.35
C TYR A 223 16.32 -6.30 -4.40
N LEU A 224 16.66 -5.04 -4.17
CA LEU A 224 16.44 -3.97 -5.16
C LEU A 224 17.27 -4.19 -6.42
N TRP A 225 18.51 -4.67 -6.28
CA TRP A 225 19.36 -5.05 -7.41
C TRP A 225 18.78 -6.23 -8.20
N GLU A 226 18.33 -7.29 -7.49
CA GLU A 226 17.64 -8.42 -8.11
C GLU A 226 16.39 -7.96 -8.87
N TYR A 227 15.58 -7.08 -8.28
CA TYR A 227 14.38 -6.54 -8.89
C TYR A 227 14.68 -5.75 -10.16
N ALA A 228 15.71 -4.89 -10.15
CA ALA A 228 16.12 -4.13 -11.32
C ALA A 228 16.57 -5.04 -12.49
N ASN A 229 17.06 -6.23 -12.17
CA ASN A 229 17.44 -7.29 -13.13
C ASN A 229 16.30 -8.26 -13.49
N GLY A 230 15.08 -8.06 -12.98
CA GLY A 230 13.96 -8.97 -13.23
C GLY A 230 14.07 -10.34 -12.56
N LEU A 231 14.88 -10.46 -11.53
CA LEU A 231 15.13 -11.71 -10.80
C LEU A 231 14.19 -11.95 -9.62
N ASP A 232 13.02 -11.30 -9.61
CA ASP A 232 12.00 -11.52 -8.58
C ASP A 232 11.31 -12.88 -8.77
N ILE A 233 11.73 -13.86 -7.99
CA ILE A 233 11.23 -15.24 -8.04
C ILE A 233 10.06 -15.50 -7.08
N ARG A 234 9.64 -14.50 -6.29
CA ARG A 234 8.59 -14.68 -5.28
C ARG A 234 7.29 -15.16 -5.95
N PRO A 235 6.67 -16.23 -5.41
CA PRO A 235 5.39 -16.69 -5.94
C PRO A 235 4.28 -15.71 -5.60
N VAL A 236 3.20 -15.76 -6.35
CA VAL A 236 1.90 -15.21 -5.93
C VAL A 236 1.24 -16.25 -5.04
N HIS A 237 0.92 -15.88 -3.82
CA HIS A 237 0.27 -16.76 -2.86
C HIS A 237 -1.16 -17.06 -3.30
N ASP A 238 -1.63 -18.24 -2.94
CA ASP A 238 -3.01 -18.62 -3.20
C ASP A 238 -4.00 -18.01 -2.18
N ARG A 239 -5.27 -18.18 -2.45
CA ARG A 239 -6.38 -17.70 -1.65
C ARG A 239 -6.34 -18.14 -0.18
N ASP A 240 -5.81 -19.34 0.08
CA ASP A 240 -5.84 -19.97 1.40
C ASP A 240 -4.56 -19.70 2.20
N HIS A 241 -3.59 -19.00 1.58
CA HIS A 241 -2.34 -18.63 2.25
C HIS A 241 -2.63 -17.68 3.43
N LYS A 242 -2.14 -18.06 4.59
CA LYS A 242 -2.22 -17.24 5.81
C LYS A 242 -0.82 -16.84 6.24
N GLU A 243 -0.54 -15.55 6.18
CA GLU A 243 0.68 -15.03 6.78
C GLU A 243 0.64 -15.17 8.30
N GLN A 244 1.76 -15.56 8.88
CA GLN A 244 1.89 -15.58 10.33
C GLN A 244 1.89 -14.15 10.88
N VAL A 245 0.89 -13.83 11.69
CA VAL A 245 0.79 -12.54 12.38
C VAL A 245 1.92 -12.46 13.42
N LYS A 246 2.85 -11.53 13.25
CA LYS A 246 3.98 -11.31 14.15
C LYS A 246 3.69 -10.25 15.21
N THR A 247 2.95 -9.20 14.83
CA THR A 247 2.62 -8.09 15.70
C THR A 247 1.20 -7.59 15.46
N ILE A 248 0.53 -7.13 16.50
CA ILE A 248 -0.76 -6.42 16.43
C ILE A 248 -0.59 -5.09 17.13
N GLY A 249 -0.68 -3.99 16.40
CA GLY A 249 -0.50 -2.66 16.93
C GLY A 249 -1.64 -1.70 16.55
N ASN A 250 -1.77 -0.64 17.33
CA ASN A 250 -2.63 0.50 17.03
C ASN A 250 -1.93 1.78 17.47
N SER A 251 -2.26 2.90 16.82
CA SER A 251 -1.70 4.21 17.18
C SER A 251 -2.73 5.31 17.02
N SER A 252 -2.53 6.41 17.73
CA SER A 252 -3.37 7.61 17.61
C SER A 252 -2.52 8.86 17.72
N THR A 253 -2.81 9.86 16.89
CA THR A 253 -2.31 11.22 17.07
C THR A 253 -3.29 11.98 17.96
N CYS A 254 -2.86 12.38 19.14
CA CYS A 254 -3.71 13.07 20.11
C CYS A 254 -4.13 14.45 19.61
N ARG A 255 -5.37 14.87 19.92
CA ARG A 255 -5.90 16.18 19.52
C ARG A 255 -5.14 17.36 20.15
N LYS A 256 -4.59 17.14 21.35
CA LYS A 256 -3.73 18.08 22.10
C LYS A 256 -2.52 17.35 22.63
N ASP A 257 -1.51 18.09 23.04
CA ASP A 257 -0.35 17.53 23.70
C ASP A 257 -0.77 16.94 25.05
N LEU A 258 -0.27 15.76 25.37
CA LEU A 258 -0.50 15.12 26.67
C LEU A 258 0.57 15.63 27.64
N VAL A 259 0.11 16.13 28.78
CA VAL A 259 1.01 16.85 29.73
C VAL A 259 1.20 16.11 31.06
N ASN A 260 0.54 14.98 31.25
CA ASN A 260 0.65 14.18 32.48
C ASN A 260 0.40 12.69 32.24
N ASN A 261 0.86 11.86 33.19
CA ASN A 261 0.77 10.41 33.11
C ASN A 261 -0.68 9.89 33.02
N ARG A 262 -1.66 10.58 33.61
CA ARG A 262 -3.07 10.17 33.55
C ARG A 262 -3.62 10.29 32.14
N GLU A 263 -3.32 11.39 31.44
CA GLU A 263 -3.73 11.56 30.03
C GLU A 263 -3.08 10.52 29.13
N VAL A 264 -1.78 10.24 29.32
CA VAL A 264 -1.06 9.19 28.59
C VAL A 264 -1.68 7.82 28.83
N PHE A 265 -1.94 7.48 30.10
CA PHE A 265 -2.53 6.19 30.46
C PHE A 265 -3.92 5.99 29.87
N ASN A 266 -4.76 7.04 29.82
CA ASN A 266 -6.09 6.95 29.18
C ASN A 266 -5.97 6.59 27.70
N VAL A 267 -5.03 7.20 26.96
CA VAL A 267 -4.80 6.87 25.54
C VAL A 267 -4.27 5.44 25.40
N LEU A 268 -3.35 5.02 26.24
CA LEU A 268 -2.83 3.63 26.25
C LEU A 268 -3.94 2.61 26.53
N GLN A 269 -4.88 2.92 27.43
CA GLN A 269 -6.04 2.06 27.66
C GLN A 269 -6.91 1.90 26.40
N GLU A 270 -7.26 3.00 25.73
CA GLU A 270 -8.05 2.96 24.49
C GLU A 270 -7.35 2.13 23.40
N LEU A 271 -6.06 2.36 23.18
CA LEU A 271 -5.25 1.59 22.24
C LEU A 271 -5.20 0.10 22.62
N SER A 272 -5.02 -0.20 23.91
CA SER A 272 -4.98 -1.56 24.44
C SER A 272 -6.31 -2.31 24.27
N PHE A 273 -7.46 -1.64 24.36
CA PHE A 273 -8.75 -2.24 24.05
C PHE A 273 -8.84 -2.70 22.60
N SER A 274 -8.38 -1.86 21.66
CA SER A 274 -8.34 -2.19 20.24
C SER A 274 -7.40 -3.37 19.95
N VAL A 275 -6.19 -3.34 20.49
CA VAL A 275 -5.20 -4.42 20.33
C VAL A 275 -5.72 -5.73 20.93
N SER A 276 -6.23 -5.70 22.16
CA SER A 276 -6.80 -6.85 22.86
C SER A 276 -7.94 -7.51 22.08
N ARG A 277 -8.87 -6.71 21.52
CA ARG A 277 -9.93 -7.22 20.66
C ARG A 277 -9.37 -7.96 19.44
N ARG A 278 -8.36 -7.38 18.77
CA ARG A 278 -7.74 -7.98 17.59
C ARG A 278 -6.93 -9.23 17.91
N LEU A 279 -6.27 -9.29 19.07
CA LEU A 279 -5.60 -10.49 19.57
C LEU A 279 -6.62 -11.64 19.73
N ARG A 280 -7.76 -11.39 20.42
CA ARG A 280 -8.82 -12.39 20.57
C ARG A 280 -9.39 -12.84 19.22
N GLN A 281 -9.63 -11.93 18.29
CA GLN A 281 -10.13 -12.27 16.95
C GLN A 281 -9.15 -13.14 16.16
N ALA A 282 -7.85 -12.96 16.38
CA ALA A 282 -6.79 -13.75 15.75
C ALA A 282 -6.48 -15.06 16.50
N GLY A 283 -7.05 -15.29 17.70
CA GLY A 283 -6.70 -16.43 18.57
C GLY A 283 -5.27 -16.37 19.10
N LEU A 284 -4.72 -15.15 19.28
CA LEU A 284 -3.32 -14.92 19.67
C LEU A 284 -3.24 -14.28 21.06
N GLU A 285 -2.10 -14.46 21.69
CA GLU A 285 -1.70 -13.80 22.95
C GLU A 285 -0.39 -13.05 22.75
N ALA A 286 -0.27 -11.89 23.38
CA ALA A 286 0.96 -11.11 23.33
C ALA A 286 1.96 -11.60 24.38
N CYS A 287 3.19 -11.85 23.97
CA CYS A 287 4.32 -12.15 24.87
C CYS A 287 5.22 -10.92 25.14
N GLY A 288 4.93 -9.78 24.54
CA GLY A 288 5.63 -8.52 24.76
C GLY A 288 4.79 -7.34 24.38
N VAL A 289 5.12 -6.18 24.92
CA VAL A 289 4.51 -4.88 24.61
C VAL A 289 5.58 -3.93 24.11
N GLU A 290 5.27 -3.20 23.07
CA GLU A 290 6.06 -2.11 22.53
C GLU A 290 5.23 -0.82 22.55
N ILE A 291 5.80 0.25 23.08
CA ILE A 291 5.20 1.58 23.08
C ILE A 291 6.06 2.52 22.26
N PHE A 292 5.44 3.16 21.27
CA PHE A 292 6.02 4.23 20.49
C PHE A 292 5.39 5.56 20.89
N VAL A 293 6.22 6.52 21.29
CA VAL A 293 5.79 7.87 21.65
C VAL A 293 6.50 8.89 20.77
N ARG A 294 5.74 9.86 20.26
CA ARG A 294 6.28 10.99 19.52
C ARG A 294 5.85 12.30 20.17
N ASN A 295 6.80 13.16 20.51
CA ASN A 295 6.53 14.46 21.10
C ASN A 295 6.16 15.52 20.06
N ASN A 296 5.82 16.73 20.49
CA ASN A 296 5.45 17.85 19.63
C ASN A 296 6.63 18.45 18.83
N GLU A 297 7.87 18.13 19.20
CA GLU A 297 9.08 18.43 18.42
C GLU A 297 9.38 17.35 17.38
N LEU A 298 8.47 16.38 17.19
CA LEU A 298 8.58 15.24 16.28
C LEU A 298 9.72 14.26 16.64
N GLN A 299 10.25 14.32 17.85
CA GLN A 299 11.21 13.33 18.36
C GLN A 299 10.45 12.07 18.77
N SER A 300 11.02 10.91 18.43
CA SER A 300 10.38 9.60 18.64
C SER A 300 11.17 8.78 19.66
N TYR A 301 10.42 8.11 20.52
CA TYR A 301 10.94 7.20 21.54
C TYR A 301 10.22 5.86 21.43
N ASN A 302 10.97 4.79 21.61
CA ASN A 302 10.47 3.43 21.52
C ASN A 302 10.89 2.64 22.77
N PHE A 303 9.92 1.96 23.41
CA PHE A 303 10.12 1.18 24.61
C PHE A 303 9.51 -0.20 24.39
N GLN A 304 10.28 -1.25 24.63
CA GLN A 304 9.82 -2.63 24.48
C GLN A 304 10.19 -3.45 25.70
N LYS A 305 9.25 -4.30 26.14
CA LYS A 305 9.54 -5.28 27.19
C LYS A 305 8.71 -6.57 26.99
N PRO A 306 9.21 -7.72 27.47
CA PRO A 306 8.44 -8.95 27.53
C PRO A 306 7.37 -8.89 28.62
N ILE A 307 6.26 -9.59 28.42
CA ILE A 307 5.22 -9.85 29.42
C ILE A 307 5.54 -11.19 30.09
N LYS A 308 5.46 -11.26 31.42
CA LYS A 308 5.79 -12.49 32.19
C LYS A 308 4.89 -13.69 31.83
N LEU A 309 3.61 -13.43 31.59
CA LEU A 309 2.61 -14.42 31.15
C LEU A 309 1.93 -13.87 29.91
N ALA A 310 1.92 -14.67 28.84
CA ALA A 310 1.24 -14.28 27.61
C ALA A 310 -0.22 -13.88 27.91
N SER A 311 -0.68 -12.80 27.26
CA SER A 311 -1.98 -12.22 27.60
C SER A 311 -2.64 -11.55 26.40
N GLN A 312 -3.95 -11.60 26.38
CA GLN A 312 -4.82 -10.82 25.47
C GLN A 312 -5.67 -9.79 26.27
N SER A 313 -5.41 -9.62 27.57
CA SER A 313 -6.14 -8.68 28.42
C SER A 313 -5.70 -7.24 28.15
N SER A 314 -6.67 -6.37 27.87
CA SER A 314 -6.41 -4.93 27.67
C SER A 314 -5.82 -4.25 28.90
N ILE A 315 -6.23 -4.71 30.09
CA ILE A 315 -5.70 -4.16 31.37
C ILE A 315 -4.23 -4.51 31.53
N VAL A 316 -3.86 -5.78 31.24
CA VAL A 316 -2.46 -6.21 31.29
C VAL A 316 -1.63 -5.44 30.27
N LEU A 317 -2.10 -5.34 29.02
CA LEU A 317 -1.40 -4.61 27.95
C LEU A 317 -1.19 -3.14 28.30
N ALA A 318 -2.23 -2.45 28.82
CA ALA A 318 -2.11 -1.05 29.21
C ALA A 318 -1.18 -0.83 30.44
N ARG A 319 -1.16 -1.77 31.36
CA ARG A 319 -0.32 -1.68 32.59
C ARG A 319 1.13 -1.98 32.31
N GLU A 320 1.39 -2.91 31.38
CA GLU A 320 2.74 -3.27 30.97
C GLU A 320 3.33 -2.29 29.95
N GLY A 321 2.50 -1.52 29.23
CA GLY A 321 2.94 -0.40 28.39
C GLY A 321 3.23 0.84 29.20
#